data_6f974287cd670a80f39bf6fb7f7486ba
#
_entry.id   6f974287cd670a80f39bf6fb7f7486ba
#
_cell.length_a   1.000
_cell.length_b   1.000
_cell.length_c   1.000
_cell.angle_alpha   90.00
_cell.angle_beta   90.00
_cell.angle_gamma   90.00
#
_symmetry.space_group_name_H-M   'P 1'
#
loop_
_entity.id
_entity.type
_entity.pdbx_description
1 polymer ?
#
loop_
_entity_poly.entity_id
_entity_poly.type
_entity_poly.pdbx_seq_one_letter_code
_entity_poly.pdbx_strand_id
1 'polypeptide(L)'
;MLLSLVVRTFIFQPFNINGGGEKPTILGGDYLTVTKYSYGYSDFSLPFSPPLFSGRIPSGWLPQRGDYVVFRLPRDPSADYIKRVIGMPGDRIQVIGGVVSINGVPVKHERVPDFVETEENGHNAPVKHWKETLPNGKSYETLDLVDNGYLDNTGVYTVPAGRYFMMGDNRDNSTDSRVPENRQGVGFVPLENIVGKAQIIFFSVYEGERAWQFWRWPVSVRWNRLLKSVQ
;
A
#
# COMPACT_ATOMS: atom_id res chain seq x y z
N MET A 1 -21.84 20.41 5.56
CA MET A 1 -21.58 19.22 6.41
C MET A 1 -22.18 17.92 5.85
N LEU A 2 -23.49 17.82 5.58
CA LEU A 2 -24.11 16.56 5.12
C LEU A 2 -23.49 16.03 3.81
N LEU A 3 -23.32 16.88 2.78
CA LEU A 3 -22.72 16.49 1.50
C LEU A 3 -21.28 15.94 1.65
N SER A 4 -20.45 16.58 2.47
CA SER A 4 -19.09 16.12 2.68
C SER A 4 -19.05 14.76 3.40
N LEU A 5 -19.99 14.51 4.30
CA LEU A 5 -20.14 13.21 4.96
C LEU A 5 -20.54 12.13 3.96
N VAL A 6 -21.51 12.40 3.08
CA VAL A 6 -21.95 11.47 2.03
C VAL A 6 -20.79 11.14 1.09
N VAL A 7 -20.08 12.17 0.59
CA VAL A 7 -18.92 11.97 -0.30
C VAL A 7 -17.85 11.12 0.37
N ARG A 8 -17.48 11.45 1.61
CA ARG A 8 -16.48 10.71 2.39
C ARG A 8 -16.91 9.27 2.69
N THR A 9 -18.20 9.04 2.88
CA THR A 9 -18.72 7.71 3.19
C THR A 9 -18.74 6.81 1.96
N PHE A 10 -19.21 7.32 0.81
CA PHE A 10 -19.54 6.49 -0.35
C PHE A 10 -18.60 6.67 -1.55
N ILE A 11 -17.92 7.78 -1.70
CA ILE A 11 -17.15 8.04 -2.91
C ILE A 11 -15.65 7.89 -2.64
N PHE A 12 -15.06 8.82 -1.90
CA PHE A 12 -13.64 8.77 -1.58
C PHE A 12 -13.36 9.30 -0.18
N GLN A 13 -12.33 8.75 0.41
CA GLN A 13 -11.82 9.16 1.72
C GLN A 13 -10.36 9.60 1.58
N PRO A 14 -10.00 10.78 2.13
CA PRO A 14 -8.61 11.18 2.23
C PRO A 14 -7.89 10.35 3.31
N PHE A 15 -6.69 9.90 3.01
CA PHE A 15 -5.78 9.26 3.95
C PHE A 15 -4.45 10.00 3.97
N ASN A 16 -3.94 10.28 5.15
CA ASN A 16 -2.59 10.79 5.35
C ASN A 16 -1.65 9.61 5.61
N ILE A 17 -0.54 9.58 4.92
CA ILE A 17 0.45 8.52 5.03
C ILE A 17 1.55 8.96 5.98
N ASN A 18 1.77 8.16 7.02
CA ASN A 18 2.84 8.32 7.98
C ASN A 18 3.71 7.05 7.93
N GLY A 19 4.98 7.20 7.57
CA GLY A 19 5.93 6.09 7.52
C GLY A 19 6.53 5.82 6.14
N GLY A 20 7.52 4.93 6.10
CA GLY A 20 8.37 4.70 4.94
C GLY A 20 8.19 3.36 4.22
N GLY A 21 7.21 2.55 4.62
CA GLY A 21 7.03 1.20 4.07
C GLY A 21 6.57 1.14 2.62
N GLU A 22 6.10 2.26 2.08
CA GLU A 22 5.55 2.37 0.72
C GLU A 22 6.45 3.18 -0.23
N LYS A 23 7.63 3.60 0.26
CA LYS A 23 8.64 4.27 -0.59
C LYS A 23 9.10 3.32 -1.69
N PRO A 24 9.39 3.79 -2.88
CA PRO A 24 9.42 5.17 -3.35
C PRO A 24 8.07 5.68 -3.87
N THR A 25 7.07 4.80 -3.99
CA THR A 25 5.78 5.13 -4.62
C THR A 25 5.00 6.15 -3.79
N ILE A 26 4.88 5.91 -2.49
CA ILE A 26 4.20 6.79 -1.54
C ILE A 26 5.18 7.20 -0.45
N LEU A 27 5.24 8.48 -0.16
CA LEU A 27 6.15 9.06 0.84
C LEU A 27 5.38 9.48 2.10
N GLY A 28 6.04 9.49 3.23
CA GLY A 28 5.50 10.13 4.44
C GLY A 28 5.11 11.59 4.15
N GLY A 29 3.92 12.01 4.61
CA GLY A 29 3.34 13.33 4.30
C GLY A 29 2.55 13.41 2.98
N ASP A 30 2.38 12.30 2.25
CA ASP A 30 1.43 12.22 1.14
C ASP A 30 0.00 12.08 1.65
N TYR A 31 -0.92 12.77 1.00
CA TYR A 31 -2.37 12.67 1.20
C TYR A 31 -3.00 12.00 -0.01
N LEU A 32 -3.59 10.85 0.21
CA LEU A 32 -4.15 10.00 -0.84
C LEU A 32 -5.66 10.10 -0.91
N THR A 33 -6.19 10.03 -2.11
CA THR A 33 -7.62 9.76 -2.35
C THR A 33 -7.82 8.25 -2.48
N VAL A 34 -8.66 7.69 -1.61
CA VAL A 34 -9.03 6.28 -1.61
C VAL A 34 -10.48 6.14 -2.05
N THR A 35 -10.71 5.40 -3.14
CA THR A 35 -12.04 5.16 -3.69
C THR A 35 -12.63 3.88 -3.11
N LYS A 36 -13.77 4.01 -2.42
CA LYS A 36 -14.44 2.88 -1.77
C LYS A 36 -15.27 2.04 -2.75
N TYR A 37 -15.86 2.70 -3.74
CA TYR A 37 -16.69 2.03 -4.75
C TYR A 37 -15.90 1.08 -5.66
N SER A 38 -14.56 1.19 -5.71
CA SER A 38 -13.71 0.36 -6.59
C SER A 38 -13.86 -1.13 -6.35
N TYR A 39 -14.20 -1.54 -5.13
CA TYR A 39 -14.35 -2.94 -4.76
C TYR A 39 -15.69 -3.25 -4.09
N GLY A 40 -16.66 -2.33 -4.14
CA GLY A 40 -17.87 -2.38 -3.35
C GLY A 40 -17.62 -2.05 -1.87
N TYR A 41 -18.67 -2.07 -1.07
CA TYR A 41 -18.64 -1.67 0.33
C TYR A 41 -18.68 -2.89 1.24
N SER A 42 -17.85 -2.89 2.26
CA SER A 42 -17.94 -3.77 3.43
C SER A 42 -18.26 -2.92 4.66
N ASP A 43 -18.52 -3.55 5.80
CA ASP A 43 -18.71 -2.82 7.06
C ASP A 43 -17.52 -1.91 7.35
N PHE A 44 -16.29 -2.35 7.05
CA PHE A 44 -15.08 -1.54 7.22
C PHE A 44 -14.97 -0.34 6.26
N SER A 45 -15.75 -0.31 5.18
CA SER A 45 -15.81 0.84 4.29
C SER A 45 -16.70 1.97 4.84
N LEU A 46 -17.58 1.67 5.81
CA LEU A 46 -18.50 2.62 6.41
C LEU A 46 -17.88 3.31 7.63
N PRO A 47 -18.34 4.55 7.95
CA PRO A 47 -17.96 5.22 9.20
C PRO A 47 -18.34 4.37 10.41
N PHE A 48 -17.42 4.27 11.37
CA PHE A 48 -17.58 3.49 12.61
C PHE A 48 -17.74 1.97 12.40
N SER A 49 -17.58 1.48 11.17
CA SER A 49 -17.65 0.05 10.82
C SER A 49 -18.83 -0.70 11.44
N PRO A 50 -20.08 -0.21 11.25
CA PRO A 50 -21.25 -0.84 11.86
C PRO A 50 -21.50 -2.21 11.22
N PRO A 51 -21.81 -3.29 11.99
CA PRO A 51 -22.02 -4.62 11.46
C PRO A 51 -23.40 -4.75 10.80
N LEU A 52 -23.58 -4.11 9.64
CA LEU A 52 -24.86 -4.04 8.93
C LEU A 52 -25.08 -5.22 7.99
N PHE A 53 -24.01 -5.79 7.43
CA PHE A 53 -24.06 -6.91 6.49
C PHE A 53 -22.73 -7.68 6.48
N SER A 54 -22.75 -8.89 5.95
CA SER A 54 -21.53 -9.65 5.73
C SER A 54 -21.09 -9.61 4.27
N GLY A 55 -19.75 -9.60 4.04
CA GLY A 55 -19.20 -9.55 2.70
C GLY A 55 -19.17 -8.13 2.09
N ARG A 56 -19.41 -8.02 0.78
CA ARG A 56 -19.32 -6.75 0.03
C ARG A 56 -20.53 -6.51 -0.86
N ILE A 57 -20.93 -5.25 -0.98
CA ILE A 57 -22.06 -4.79 -1.79
C ILE A 57 -21.61 -3.61 -2.68
N PRO A 58 -21.76 -3.69 -4.03
CA PRO A 58 -22.09 -4.89 -4.80
C PRO A 58 -20.94 -5.92 -4.74
N SER A 59 -21.26 -7.20 -4.87
CA SER A 59 -20.30 -8.27 -4.93
C SER A 59 -19.68 -8.40 -6.33
N GLY A 60 -18.45 -8.96 -6.40
CA GLY A 60 -17.82 -9.29 -7.68
C GLY A 60 -16.77 -8.29 -8.19
N TRP A 61 -16.66 -7.11 -7.61
CA TRP A 61 -15.57 -6.17 -7.89
C TRP A 61 -14.40 -6.48 -6.96
N LEU A 62 -13.34 -7.03 -7.53
CA LEU A 62 -12.22 -7.57 -6.77
C LEU A 62 -10.94 -6.75 -6.99
N PRO A 63 -10.10 -6.64 -5.95
CA PRO A 63 -8.76 -6.10 -6.11
C PRO A 63 -7.98 -6.82 -7.18
N GLN A 64 -7.19 -6.10 -7.93
CA GLN A 64 -6.31 -6.64 -8.96
C GLN A 64 -4.87 -6.64 -8.48
N ARG A 65 -4.09 -7.59 -8.99
CA ARG A 65 -2.65 -7.63 -8.72
C ARG A 65 -1.99 -6.31 -9.14
N GLY A 66 -1.20 -5.74 -8.23
CA GLY A 66 -0.55 -4.45 -8.41
C GLY A 66 -1.36 -3.24 -7.93
N ASP A 67 -2.63 -3.41 -7.52
CA ASP A 67 -3.38 -2.31 -6.91
C ASP A 67 -2.82 -1.94 -5.54
N TYR A 68 -2.72 -0.65 -5.24
CA TYR A 68 -2.56 -0.18 -3.87
C TYR A 68 -3.92 -0.13 -3.18
N VAL A 69 -4.00 -0.79 -2.03
CA VAL A 69 -5.26 -0.87 -1.27
C VAL A 69 -5.06 -0.41 0.17
N VAL A 70 -6.04 0.31 0.68
CA VAL A 70 -6.18 0.57 2.13
C VAL A 70 -7.08 -0.51 2.71
N PHE A 71 -6.66 -1.06 3.84
CA PHE A 71 -7.39 -2.13 4.53
C PHE A 71 -7.26 -2.00 6.04
N ARG A 72 -8.24 -2.55 6.76
CA ARG A 72 -8.18 -2.74 8.21
C ARG A 72 -7.26 -3.91 8.51
N LEU A 73 -6.31 -3.69 9.42
CA LEU A 73 -5.38 -4.75 9.81
C LEU A 73 -6.14 -5.94 10.42
N PRO A 74 -5.97 -7.18 9.91
CA PRO A 74 -6.79 -8.32 10.37
C PRO A 74 -6.71 -8.57 11.88
N ARG A 75 -5.53 -8.47 12.48
CA ARG A 75 -5.31 -8.65 13.92
C ARG A 75 -5.78 -7.47 14.79
N ASP A 76 -5.93 -6.29 14.19
CA ASP A 76 -6.36 -5.06 14.87
C ASP A 76 -7.13 -4.16 13.91
N PRO A 77 -8.46 -4.38 13.75
CA PRO A 77 -9.29 -3.61 12.82
C PRO A 77 -9.43 -2.12 13.15
N SER A 78 -8.83 -1.63 14.24
CA SER A 78 -8.76 -0.19 14.54
C SER A 78 -7.67 0.53 13.73
N ALA A 79 -6.69 -0.23 13.20
CA ALA A 79 -5.58 0.29 12.44
C ALA A 79 -5.81 0.15 10.93
N ASP A 80 -5.60 1.25 10.20
CA ASP A 80 -5.58 1.27 8.74
C ASP A 80 -4.15 1.05 8.23
N TYR A 81 -4.02 0.16 7.26
CA TYR A 81 -2.79 -0.10 6.53
C TYR A 81 -2.99 0.13 5.04
N ILE A 82 -1.90 0.49 4.37
CA ILE A 82 -1.87 0.58 2.91
C ILE A 82 -0.75 -0.30 2.38
N LYS A 83 -1.03 -1.16 1.40
CA LYS A 83 -0.05 -2.04 0.77
C LYS A 83 -0.45 -2.33 -0.69
N ARG A 84 0.51 -2.86 -1.43
CA ARG A 84 0.30 -3.34 -2.79
C ARG A 84 -0.17 -4.81 -2.80
N VAL A 85 -1.20 -5.10 -3.60
CA VAL A 85 -1.67 -6.48 -3.84
C VAL A 85 -0.66 -7.22 -4.71
N ILE A 86 -0.02 -8.24 -4.15
CA ILE A 86 0.95 -9.09 -4.86
C ILE A 86 0.37 -10.46 -5.15
N GLY A 87 -0.26 -11.12 -4.18
CA GLY A 87 -0.87 -12.44 -4.32
C GLY A 87 -2.38 -12.39 -4.31
N MET A 88 -2.99 -13.08 -5.27
CA MET A 88 -4.43 -13.28 -5.41
C MET A 88 -4.84 -14.60 -4.74
N PRO A 89 -6.13 -14.80 -4.40
CA PRO A 89 -6.61 -16.09 -3.89
C PRO A 89 -6.16 -17.28 -4.76
N GLY A 90 -5.52 -18.28 -4.15
CA GLY A 90 -4.98 -19.46 -4.81
C GLY A 90 -3.53 -19.36 -5.28
N ASP A 91 -2.92 -18.17 -5.27
CA ASP A 91 -1.52 -18.03 -5.66
C ASP A 91 -0.55 -18.62 -4.63
N ARG A 92 0.61 -19.01 -5.14
CA ARG A 92 1.79 -19.39 -4.35
C ARG A 92 2.84 -18.31 -4.49
N ILE A 93 3.10 -17.60 -3.39
CA ILE A 93 4.06 -16.48 -3.34
C ILE A 93 5.30 -16.94 -2.60
N GLN A 94 6.47 -16.59 -3.12
CA GLN A 94 7.76 -16.81 -2.47
C GLN A 94 8.70 -15.66 -2.80
N VAL A 95 9.57 -15.30 -1.86
CA VAL A 95 10.68 -14.36 -2.11
C VAL A 95 11.98 -15.16 -2.05
N ILE A 96 12.84 -14.99 -3.04
CA ILE A 96 14.16 -15.64 -3.12
C ILE A 96 15.17 -14.58 -3.55
N GLY A 97 16.15 -14.30 -2.69
CA GLY A 97 17.15 -13.25 -2.94
C GLY A 97 16.51 -11.88 -3.20
N GLY A 98 15.44 -11.51 -2.48
CA GLY A 98 14.70 -10.26 -2.65
C GLY A 98 13.72 -10.26 -3.84
N VAL A 99 13.76 -11.24 -4.73
CA VAL A 99 12.90 -11.32 -5.91
C VAL A 99 11.62 -12.10 -5.60
N VAL A 100 10.48 -11.49 -5.89
CA VAL A 100 9.16 -12.13 -5.72
C VAL A 100 8.93 -13.15 -6.83
N SER A 101 8.50 -14.36 -6.45
CA SER A 101 8.02 -15.39 -7.37
C SER A 101 6.54 -15.64 -7.15
N ILE A 102 5.79 -15.74 -8.24
CA ILE A 102 4.35 -15.99 -8.25
C ILE A 102 4.09 -17.28 -9.01
N ASN A 103 3.53 -18.28 -8.34
CA ASN A 103 3.28 -19.60 -8.90
C ASN A 103 4.55 -20.28 -9.48
N GLY A 104 5.70 -20.03 -8.83
CA GLY A 104 7.00 -20.57 -9.23
C GLY A 104 7.71 -19.76 -10.33
N VAL A 105 7.11 -18.69 -10.84
CA VAL A 105 7.72 -17.82 -11.84
C VAL A 105 8.18 -16.52 -11.19
N PRO A 106 9.48 -16.18 -11.23
CA PRO A 106 9.98 -14.91 -10.71
C PRO A 106 9.41 -13.75 -11.55
N VAL A 107 9.05 -12.66 -10.87
CA VAL A 107 8.68 -11.42 -11.55
C VAL A 107 9.91 -10.81 -12.23
N LYS A 108 9.69 -10.06 -13.32
CA LYS A 108 10.78 -9.32 -13.94
C LYS A 108 11.26 -8.25 -12.95
N HIS A 109 12.56 -8.27 -12.66
CA HIS A 109 13.19 -7.43 -11.64
C HIS A 109 14.40 -6.72 -12.25
N GLU A 110 14.31 -5.42 -12.48
CA GLU A 110 15.30 -4.64 -13.22
C GLU A 110 15.89 -3.56 -12.32
N ARG A 111 17.22 -3.47 -12.28
CA ARG A 111 17.91 -2.41 -11.54
C ARG A 111 17.66 -1.07 -12.23
N VAL A 112 17.27 -0.07 -11.44
CA VAL A 112 17.12 1.33 -11.89
C VAL A 112 18.06 2.23 -11.06
N PRO A 113 18.26 3.51 -11.43
CA PRO A 113 19.10 4.41 -10.64
C PRO A 113 18.67 4.46 -9.17
N ASP A 114 19.63 4.56 -8.27
CA ASP A 114 19.39 4.58 -6.83
C ASP A 114 18.36 5.65 -6.43
N PHE A 115 17.50 5.27 -5.49
CA PHE A 115 16.59 6.21 -4.89
C PHE A 115 17.34 7.08 -3.86
N VAL A 116 17.23 8.39 -4.03
CA VAL A 116 17.79 9.36 -3.09
C VAL A 116 16.63 10.19 -2.55
N GLU A 117 16.30 9.99 -1.28
CA GLU A 117 15.34 10.84 -0.61
C GLU A 117 16.07 12.07 -0.05
N THR A 118 15.59 13.24 -0.41
CA THR A 118 16.07 14.48 0.20
C THR A 118 15.43 14.65 1.56
N GLU A 119 16.13 14.27 2.62
CA GLU A 119 15.72 14.58 3.99
C GLU A 119 16.14 16.01 4.37
N GLU A 120 15.36 16.65 5.25
CA GLU A 120 15.61 18.01 5.74
C GLU A 120 16.99 18.18 6.42
N ASN A 121 17.57 17.09 6.92
CA ASN A 121 18.86 17.04 7.63
C ASN A 121 20.06 16.72 6.73
N GLY A 122 19.87 16.60 5.41
CA GLY A 122 20.96 16.50 4.42
C GLY A 122 21.68 15.14 4.38
N HIS A 123 21.24 14.12 5.08
CA HIS A 123 21.79 12.77 5.00
C HIS A 123 21.03 11.95 3.97
N ASN A 124 21.49 12.03 2.72
CA ASN A 124 20.89 11.30 1.60
C ASN A 124 21.73 10.06 1.29
N ALA A 125 21.46 8.95 1.94
CA ALA A 125 22.04 7.69 1.53
C ALA A 125 21.30 7.15 0.30
N PRO A 126 22.01 6.83 -0.81
CA PRO A 126 21.38 6.18 -1.95
C PRO A 126 20.91 4.77 -1.54
N VAL A 127 19.67 4.43 -1.90
CA VAL A 127 19.05 3.14 -1.62
C VAL A 127 18.88 2.38 -2.93
N LYS A 128 19.17 1.08 -2.91
CA LYS A 128 18.95 0.21 -4.06
C LYS A 128 17.50 0.26 -4.51
N HIS A 129 17.33 0.53 -5.80
CA HIS A 129 16.05 0.81 -6.40
C HIS A 129 15.82 -0.13 -7.58
N TRP A 130 14.69 -0.76 -7.61
CA TRP A 130 14.33 -1.77 -8.58
C TRP A 130 12.98 -1.47 -9.22
N LYS A 131 12.83 -1.89 -10.46
CA LYS A 131 11.54 -1.93 -11.15
C LYS A 131 11.09 -3.38 -11.27
N GLU A 132 9.95 -3.68 -10.69
CA GLU A 132 9.29 -4.98 -10.82
C GLU A 132 8.14 -4.92 -11.83
N THR A 133 8.00 -5.97 -12.63
CA THR A 133 6.87 -6.12 -13.55
C THR A 133 6.14 -7.40 -13.24
N LEU A 134 4.87 -7.25 -12.86
CA LEU A 134 3.97 -8.35 -12.50
C LEU A 134 3.49 -9.12 -13.74
N PRO A 135 2.97 -10.36 -13.60
CA PRO A 135 2.48 -11.16 -14.73
C PRO A 135 1.36 -10.49 -15.55
N ASN A 136 0.62 -9.55 -14.97
CA ASN A 136 -0.42 -8.79 -15.67
C ASN A 136 0.12 -7.56 -16.42
N GLY A 137 1.45 -7.37 -16.48
CA GLY A 137 2.10 -6.27 -17.16
C GLY A 137 2.22 -4.97 -16.35
N LYS A 138 1.62 -4.88 -15.18
CA LYS A 138 1.81 -3.71 -14.29
C LYS A 138 3.24 -3.68 -13.76
N SER A 139 3.87 -2.51 -13.84
CA SER A 139 5.20 -2.26 -13.30
C SER A 139 5.12 -1.24 -12.18
N TYR A 140 5.99 -1.40 -11.18
CA TYR A 140 6.14 -0.49 -10.06
C TYR A 140 7.57 -0.53 -9.54
N GLU A 141 7.91 0.41 -8.69
CA GLU A 141 9.26 0.55 -8.15
C GLU A 141 9.32 0.06 -6.72
N THR A 142 10.46 -0.56 -6.33
CA THR A 142 10.68 -1.10 -4.99
C THR A 142 12.06 -0.70 -4.47
N LEU A 143 12.17 -0.58 -3.15
CA LEU A 143 13.42 -0.31 -2.45
C LEU A 143 13.90 -1.56 -1.72
N ASP A 144 15.22 -1.74 -1.75
CA ASP A 144 15.97 -2.76 -1.03
C ASP A 144 17.07 -2.05 -0.23
N LEU A 145 16.91 -2.01 1.08
CA LEU A 145 17.80 -1.29 1.99
C LEU A 145 18.99 -2.14 2.45
N VAL A 146 18.78 -3.45 2.56
CA VAL A 146 19.75 -4.37 3.16
C VAL A 146 19.88 -5.64 2.35
N ASP A 147 21.07 -5.90 1.80
CA ASP A 147 21.36 -7.16 1.12
C ASP A 147 21.14 -8.36 2.06
N ASN A 148 20.44 -9.37 1.57
CA ASN A 148 20.04 -10.55 2.34
C ASN A 148 19.26 -10.20 3.61
N GLY A 149 18.34 -9.25 3.51
CA GLY A 149 17.42 -8.87 4.57
C GLY A 149 16.61 -10.06 5.09
N TYR A 150 16.02 -9.91 6.27
CA TYR A 150 15.28 -10.98 6.95
C TYR A 150 14.15 -11.59 6.11
N LEU A 151 13.55 -10.82 5.21
CA LEU A 151 12.42 -11.24 4.37
C LEU A 151 12.79 -11.46 2.90
N ASP A 152 14.09 -11.51 2.56
CA ASP A 152 14.56 -11.75 1.20
C ASP A 152 14.51 -13.21 0.80
N ASN A 153 14.47 -14.12 1.78
CA ASN A 153 14.35 -15.54 1.54
C ASN A 153 13.24 -16.11 2.42
N THR A 154 12.11 -16.49 1.79
CA THR A 154 10.93 -16.96 2.52
C THR A 154 10.55 -18.38 2.11
N GLY A 155 9.73 -19.01 2.94
CA GLY A 155 8.95 -20.16 2.52
C GLY A 155 7.89 -19.78 1.47
N VAL A 156 7.17 -20.78 0.97
CA VAL A 156 6.04 -20.56 0.06
C VAL A 156 4.79 -20.20 0.85
N TYR A 157 4.18 -19.08 0.52
CA TYR A 157 2.87 -18.66 1.04
C TYR A 157 1.78 -19.05 0.03
N THR A 158 0.90 -19.98 0.38
CA THR A 158 -0.29 -20.28 -0.43
C THR A 158 -1.44 -19.40 0.04
N VAL A 159 -1.90 -18.52 -0.84
CA VAL A 159 -2.93 -17.53 -0.51
C VAL A 159 -4.30 -18.22 -0.41
N PRO A 160 -4.98 -18.19 0.75
CA PRO A 160 -6.27 -18.83 0.91
C PRO A 160 -7.37 -18.18 0.05
N ALA A 161 -8.46 -18.91 -0.18
CA ALA A 161 -9.65 -18.38 -0.84
C ALA A 161 -10.18 -17.14 -0.12
N GLY A 162 -10.56 -16.11 -0.85
CA GLY A 162 -11.09 -14.85 -0.30
C GLY A 162 -10.07 -13.97 0.42
N ARG A 163 -8.78 -14.29 0.37
CA ARG A 163 -7.71 -13.52 0.99
C ARG A 163 -6.69 -13.06 -0.05
N TYR A 164 -5.89 -12.05 0.33
CA TYR A 164 -4.88 -11.42 -0.51
C TYR A 164 -3.55 -11.38 0.21
N PHE A 165 -2.47 -11.48 -0.56
CA PHE A 165 -1.11 -11.29 -0.06
C PHE A 165 -0.62 -9.90 -0.44
N MET A 166 -0.30 -9.10 0.56
CA MET A 166 0.06 -7.70 0.43
C MET A 166 1.54 -7.50 0.71
N MET A 167 2.21 -6.64 -0.06
CA MET A 167 3.59 -6.24 0.23
C MET A 167 3.74 -4.72 0.16
N GLY A 168 4.67 -4.18 0.96
CA GLY A 168 5.13 -2.81 0.81
C GLY A 168 6.18 -2.71 -0.29
N ASP A 169 6.27 -1.56 -0.92
CA ASP A 169 7.28 -1.30 -1.95
C ASP A 169 8.68 -1.11 -1.35
N ASN A 170 8.78 -0.62 -0.11
CA ASN A 170 10.02 -0.62 0.66
C ASN A 170 10.18 -1.98 1.36
N ARG A 171 10.84 -2.90 0.70
CA ARG A 171 10.88 -4.31 1.04
C ARG A 171 11.40 -4.61 2.44
N ASP A 172 12.40 -3.90 2.90
CA ASP A 172 13.02 -4.12 4.21
C ASP A 172 12.39 -3.29 5.33
N ASN A 173 11.65 -2.24 4.96
CA ASN A 173 10.98 -1.36 5.92
C ASN A 173 9.45 -1.49 5.87
N SER A 174 8.95 -2.68 5.63
CA SER A 174 7.52 -2.95 5.55
C SER A 174 7.10 -4.12 6.42
N THR A 175 6.20 -3.85 7.37
CA THR A 175 5.41 -4.92 8.01
C THR A 175 4.24 -5.25 7.09
N ASP A 176 4.31 -6.45 6.46
CA ASP A 176 3.34 -6.86 5.44
C ASP A 176 3.00 -8.36 5.55
N SER A 177 2.40 -8.94 4.51
CA SER A 177 1.93 -10.35 4.54
C SER A 177 3.04 -11.38 4.66
N ARG A 178 4.30 -11.01 4.43
CA ARG A 178 5.45 -11.90 4.68
C ARG A 178 5.62 -12.21 6.17
N VAL A 179 5.12 -11.34 7.03
CA VAL A 179 5.10 -11.55 8.47
C VAL A 179 3.68 -11.97 8.89
N PRO A 180 3.50 -13.18 9.46
CA PRO A 180 2.18 -13.67 9.84
C PRO A 180 1.60 -12.92 11.05
N GLU A 181 0.26 -12.94 11.19
CA GLU A 181 -0.48 -12.23 12.24
C GLU A 181 0.01 -12.57 13.66
N ASN A 182 0.33 -13.83 13.93
CA ASN A 182 0.82 -14.30 15.24
C ASN A 182 2.24 -13.76 15.59
N ARG A 183 2.94 -13.18 14.62
CA ARG A 183 4.22 -12.46 14.80
C ARG A 183 4.08 -10.95 14.64
N GLN A 184 2.90 -10.42 14.92
CA GLN A 184 2.54 -9.02 14.79
C GLN A 184 2.62 -8.46 13.35
N GLY A 185 2.62 -9.36 12.35
CA GLY A 185 2.57 -8.99 10.94
C GLY A 185 1.15 -8.72 10.44
N VAL A 186 1.04 -8.62 9.13
CA VAL A 186 -0.24 -8.42 8.43
C VAL A 186 -0.90 -9.76 8.12
N GLY A 187 -0.12 -10.78 7.78
CA GLY A 187 -0.64 -12.05 7.30
C GLY A 187 -1.47 -11.91 6.01
N PHE A 188 -2.42 -12.81 5.79
CA PHE A 188 -3.31 -12.75 4.63
C PHE A 188 -4.50 -11.84 4.92
N VAL A 189 -4.72 -10.86 4.06
CA VAL A 189 -5.79 -9.86 4.23
C VAL A 189 -7.11 -10.39 3.63
N PRO A 190 -8.16 -10.57 4.43
CA PRO A 190 -9.48 -10.92 3.93
C PRO A 190 -10.06 -9.82 3.04
N LEU A 191 -10.86 -10.20 2.04
CA LEU A 191 -11.50 -9.24 1.13
C LEU A 191 -12.36 -8.20 1.88
N GLU A 192 -13.08 -8.62 2.92
CA GLU A 192 -13.92 -7.74 3.75
C GLU A 192 -13.14 -6.64 4.47
N ASN A 193 -11.86 -6.89 4.80
CA ASN A 193 -11.01 -5.90 5.46
C ASN A 193 -10.59 -4.75 4.53
N ILE A 194 -10.68 -4.93 3.20
CA ILE A 194 -10.26 -3.91 2.25
C ILE A 194 -11.25 -2.74 2.29
N VAL A 195 -10.75 -1.54 2.58
CA VAL A 195 -11.55 -0.30 2.63
C VAL A 195 -11.76 0.27 1.24
N GLY A 196 -10.70 0.32 0.41
CA GLY A 196 -10.77 0.85 -0.94
C GLY A 196 -9.42 0.89 -1.65
N LYS A 197 -9.44 1.42 -2.89
CA LYS A 197 -8.26 1.55 -3.75
C LYS A 197 -7.67 2.95 -3.63
N ALA A 198 -6.36 3.04 -3.37
CA ALA A 198 -5.63 4.29 -3.48
C ALA A 198 -5.45 4.68 -4.95
N GLN A 199 -5.78 5.92 -5.30
CA GLN A 199 -5.81 6.39 -6.69
C GLN A 199 -4.77 7.47 -6.97
N ILE A 200 -4.82 8.56 -6.20
CA ILE A 200 -4.11 9.79 -6.50
C ILE A 200 -3.57 10.40 -5.21
N ILE A 201 -2.34 10.91 -5.28
CA ILE A 201 -1.77 11.82 -4.28
C ILE A 201 -2.34 13.20 -4.59
N PHE A 202 -3.33 13.67 -3.82
CA PHE A 202 -3.94 14.97 -4.07
C PHE A 202 -3.21 16.12 -3.38
N PHE A 203 -2.42 15.83 -2.34
CA PHE A 203 -1.57 16.78 -1.65
C PHE A 203 -0.34 16.08 -1.07
N SER A 204 0.77 16.80 -0.92
CA SER A 204 2.02 16.23 -0.43
C SER A 204 2.86 17.30 0.27
N VAL A 205 3.25 17.04 1.52
CA VAL A 205 4.19 17.88 2.28
C VAL A 205 5.40 17.06 2.72
N TYR A 206 6.51 17.72 3.03
CA TYR A 206 7.63 17.02 3.63
C TYR A 206 7.24 16.37 4.95
N GLU A 207 7.86 15.23 5.25
CA GLU A 207 7.58 14.47 6.48
C GLU A 207 7.86 15.36 7.71
N GLY A 208 6.92 15.36 8.68
CA GLY A 208 6.97 16.27 9.84
C GLY A 208 6.24 17.60 9.64
N GLU A 209 6.01 18.03 8.39
CA GLU A 209 5.25 19.24 8.09
C GLU A 209 3.74 19.01 8.17
N ARG A 210 2.99 20.07 8.44
CA ARG A 210 1.53 19.98 8.61
C ARG A 210 0.80 20.69 7.47
N ALA A 211 -0.06 19.99 6.77
CA ALA A 211 -0.81 20.51 5.63
C ALA A 211 -1.65 21.77 5.92
N TRP A 212 -2.11 21.97 7.16
CA TRP A 212 -2.89 23.15 7.55
C TRP A 212 -2.06 24.43 7.71
N GLN A 213 -0.72 24.35 7.74
CA GLN A 213 0.19 25.48 7.83
C GLN A 213 0.39 26.11 6.44
N PHE A 214 -0.66 26.69 5.86
CA PHE A 214 -0.66 27.21 4.47
C PHE A 214 0.41 28.29 4.22
N TRP A 215 0.86 29.01 5.25
CA TRP A 215 1.95 29.99 5.15
C TRP A 215 3.32 29.35 4.90
N ARG A 216 3.47 28.06 5.18
CA ARG A 216 4.69 27.29 4.89
C ARG A 216 4.66 26.56 3.54
N TRP A 217 3.52 26.49 2.87
CA TRP A 217 3.38 25.77 1.61
C TRP A 217 4.44 26.07 0.56
N PRO A 218 4.93 27.31 0.37
CA PRO A 218 5.97 27.58 -0.62
C PRO A 218 7.23 26.72 -0.46
N VAL A 219 7.55 26.30 0.77
CA VAL A 219 8.76 25.53 1.10
C VAL A 219 8.45 24.11 1.59
N SER A 220 7.24 23.84 2.08
CA SER A 220 6.87 22.54 2.67
C SER A 220 6.10 21.62 1.72
N VAL A 221 5.55 22.13 0.61
CA VAL A 221 4.78 21.33 -0.34
C VAL A 221 5.68 20.73 -1.41
N ARG A 222 5.55 19.44 -1.64
CA ARG A 222 6.19 18.72 -2.74
C ARG A 222 5.33 18.84 -4.00
N TRP A 223 5.44 19.97 -4.69
CA TRP A 223 4.61 20.34 -5.83
C TRP A 223 4.64 19.33 -6.98
N ASN A 224 5.77 18.63 -7.17
CA ASN A 224 5.95 17.61 -8.21
C ASN A 224 5.20 16.30 -7.92
N ARG A 225 4.60 16.16 -6.74
CA ARG A 225 3.82 14.99 -6.35
C ARG A 225 2.30 15.21 -6.42
N LEU A 226 1.87 16.46 -6.64
CA LEU A 226 0.45 16.77 -6.71
C LEU A 226 -0.21 16.08 -7.92
N LEU A 227 -1.37 15.45 -7.69
CA LEU A 227 -2.16 14.72 -8.68
C LEU A 227 -1.42 13.51 -9.30
N LYS A 228 -0.33 13.05 -8.69
CA LYS A 228 0.38 11.86 -9.13
C LYS A 228 -0.48 10.62 -8.87
N SER A 229 -0.63 9.77 -9.89
CA SER A 229 -1.29 8.48 -9.75
C SER A 229 -0.46 7.52 -8.88
N VAL A 230 -1.16 6.74 -8.06
CA VAL A 230 -0.58 5.68 -7.22
C VAL A 230 -0.77 4.35 -7.94
N GLN A 231 -0.01 4.14 -9.04
CA GLN A 231 -0.06 2.90 -9.82
C GLN A 231 1.31 2.29 -9.96
#